data_828c53627776c363a9234b47a621ebec
#
_entry.id   828c53627776c363a9234b47a621ebec
#
_cell.length_a   1.000
_cell.length_b   1.000
_cell.length_c   1.000
_cell.angle_alpha   90.00
_cell.angle_beta   90.00
_cell.angle_gamma   90.00
#
_symmetry.space_group_name_H-M   'P 1'
#
loop_
_entity.id
_entity.type
_entity.pdbx_description
1 polymer ?
#
loop_
_entity_poly.entity_id
_entity_poly.type
_entity_poly.pdbx_seq_one_letter_code
_entity_poly.pdbx_strand_id
1 'polypeptide(L)' 'MIDRTHAGARCYTVRFIRTVKGDLRRGSYGTVLHAMENLGRRLVLVHWDSGVTVPVFPDEITLDSPDSLHPC' A
#
# COMPACT_ATOMS: atom_id res chain seq x y z
N MET A 1 13.81 2.14 9.50
CA MET A 1 13.13 3.44 9.64
C MET A 1 11.67 3.31 9.24
N ILE A 2 10.77 3.84 10.04
CA ILE A 2 9.34 3.74 9.78
C ILE A 2 8.80 5.12 9.43
N ASP A 3 8.06 5.19 8.34
CA ASP A 3 7.49 6.44 7.86
C ASP A 3 5.96 6.29 7.88
N ARG A 4 5.31 7.16 8.62
CA ARG A 4 3.85 7.15 8.76
C ARG A 4 3.17 8.28 8.02
N THR A 5 3.87 8.89 7.09
CA THR A 5 3.35 10.04 6.36
C THR A 5 2.01 9.74 5.69
N HIS A 6 1.85 8.54 5.17
CA HIS A 6 0.63 8.13 4.50
C HIS A 6 -0.22 7.16 5.30
N ALA A 7 0.04 7.04 6.60
CA ALA A 7 -0.74 6.14 7.45
C ALA A 7 -2.23 6.49 7.38
N GLY A 8 -3.05 5.49 7.15
CA GLY A 8 -4.48 5.67 7.01
C GLY A 8 -4.96 5.98 5.60
N ALA A 9 -4.04 6.22 4.66
CA ALA A 9 -4.42 6.48 3.28
C ALA A 9 -4.92 5.20 2.61
N ARG A 10 -5.91 5.34 1.74
CA ARG A 10 -6.36 4.23 0.93
C ARG A 10 -5.46 4.08 -0.28
N CYS A 11 -5.27 2.84 -0.70
CA CYS A 11 -4.46 2.55 -1.87
C CYS A 11 -5.04 1.35 -2.62
N TYR A 12 -4.56 1.16 -3.84
CA TYR A 12 -4.94 -0.02 -4.62
C TYR A 12 -3.75 -0.48 -5.46
N THR A 13 -3.78 -1.77 -5.79
CA THR A 13 -2.69 -2.36 -6.57
C THR A 13 -2.85 -2.00 -8.04
N VAL A 14 -1.71 -1.77 -8.70
CA VAL A 14 -1.68 -1.46 -10.13
C VAL A 14 -1.27 -2.69 -10.96
N ARG A 15 -1.00 -3.79 -10.27
CA ARG A 15 -0.65 -5.06 -10.91
C ARG A 15 -1.03 -6.20 -9.98
N PHE A 16 -0.99 -7.40 -10.51
CA PHE A 16 -1.18 -8.61 -9.71
C PHE A 16 0.04 -8.80 -8.81
N ILE A 17 -0.20 -9.07 -7.53
CA ILE A 17 0.87 -9.26 -6.54
C ILE A 17 0.68 -10.61 -5.89
N ARG A 18 1.71 -11.45 -5.94
CA ARG A 18 1.70 -12.74 -5.28
C ARG A 18 2.35 -12.62 -3.91
N THR A 19 1.63 -13.03 -2.88
CA THR A 19 2.16 -12.99 -1.52
C THR A 19 2.01 -14.36 -0.87
N VAL A 20 2.77 -14.56 0.23
CA VAL A 20 2.69 -15.82 0.98
C VAL A 20 1.34 -15.97 1.69
N LYS A 21 0.61 -14.90 1.87
CA LYS A 21 -0.69 -14.92 2.55
C LYS A 21 -1.86 -14.94 1.56
N GLY A 22 -1.57 -15.04 0.28
CA GLY A 22 -2.58 -15.03 -0.76
C GLY A 22 -2.23 -14.05 -1.85
N ASP A 23 -2.94 -14.11 -2.94
CA ASP A 23 -2.67 -13.26 -4.08
C ASP A 23 -3.55 -12.02 -4.04
N LEU A 24 -2.98 -10.91 -4.49
CA LEU A 24 -3.70 -9.64 -4.61
C LEU A 24 -3.90 -9.37 -6.10
N ARG A 25 -5.14 -9.36 -6.52
CA ARG A 25 -5.46 -9.05 -7.90
C ARG A 25 -5.27 -7.56 -8.15
N ARG A 26 -4.96 -7.21 -9.38
CA ARG A 26 -4.90 -5.80 -9.78
C ARG A 26 -6.19 -5.11 -9.38
N GLY A 27 -6.06 -3.94 -8.75
CA GLY A 27 -7.21 -3.18 -8.28
C GLY A 27 -7.66 -3.57 -6.88
N SER A 28 -6.89 -4.38 -6.17
CA SER A 28 -7.19 -4.69 -4.77
C SER A 28 -6.96 -3.45 -3.90
N TYR A 29 -7.91 -3.16 -3.02
CA TYR A 29 -7.82 -1.98 -2.15
C TYR A 29 -7.34 -2.36 -0.77
N GLY A 30 -6.66 -1.41 -0.14
CA GLY A 30 -6.21 -1.56 1.23
C GLY A 30 -5.95 -0.21 1.87
N THR A 31 -5.55 -0.26 3.14
CA THR A 31 -5.23 0.94 3.92
C THR A 31 -3.76 0.88 4.29
N VAL A 32 -3.04 1.95 3.99
CA VAL A 32 -1.63 2.04 4.33
C VAL A 32 -1.48 2.18 5.84
N LEU A 33 -0.64 1.34 6.43
CA LEU A 33 -0.32 1.44 7.85
C LEU A 33 0.90 2.31 8.06
N HIS A 34 1.97 2.00 7.36
CA HIS A 34 3.19 2.81 7.36
C HIS A 34 4.12 2.31 6.27
N ALA A 35 5.13 3.08 5.98
CA ALA A 35 6.22 2.65 5.11
C ALA A 35 7.43 2.36 5.96
N MET A 36 8.28 1.45 5.49
CA MET A 36 9.52 1.13 6.18
C MET A 36 10.63 0.99 5.18
N GLU A 37 11.83 1.28 5.63
CA GLU A 37 13.01 1.14 4.80
C GLU A 37 13.93 0.12 5.46
N ASN A 38 14.32 -0.88 4.69
CA ASN A 38 15.16 -1.96 5.21
C ASN A 38 16.15 -2.37 4.13
N LEU A 39 17.44 -2.31 4.46
CA LEU A 39 18.52 -2.72 3.56
C LEU A 39 18.46 -1.99 2.21
N GLY A 40 18.14 -0.71 2.26
CA GLY A 40 18.06 0.10 1.05
C GLY A 40 16.80 -0.08 0.24
N ARG A 41 15.84 -0.85 0.75
CA ARG A 41 14.57 -1.09 0.08
C ARG A 41 13.44 -0.43 0.85
N ARG A 42 12.55 0.21 0.14
CA ARG A 42 11.37 0.81 0.74
C ARG A 42 10.18 -0.12 0.54
N LEU A 43 9.48 -0.40 1.63
CA LEU A 43 8.28 -1.23 1.61
C LEU A 43 7.15 -0.46 2.27
N VAL A 44 5.94 -0.67 1.77
CA VAL A 44 4.73 -0.07 2.33
C VAL A 44 3.89 -1.20 2.91
N LEU A 45 3.65 -1.13 4.22
CA LEU A 45 2.81 -2.10 4.88
C LEU A 45 1.36 -1.70 4.72
N VAL A 46 0.56 -2.59 4.17
CA VAL A 46 -0.83 -2.31 3.85
C VAL A 46 -1.72 -3.38 4.45
N HIS A 47 -2.79 -2.95 5.08
CA HIS A 47 -3.85 -3.85 5.51
C HIS A 47 -4.88 -3.90 4.40
N TRP A 48 -4.94 -5.04 3.72
CA TRP A 48 -5.79 -5.21 2.54
C TRP A 48 -7.21 -5.52 2.95
N ASP A 49 -8.18 -5.10 2.14
CA ASP A 49 -9.59 -5.29 2.45
C ASP A 49 -9.97 -6.77 2.53
N SER A 50 -9.17 -7.63 1.92
CA SER A 50 -9.37 -9.08 2.03
C SER A 50 -9.09 -9.61 3.44
N GLY A 51 -8.50 -8.79 4.31
CA GLY A 51 -8.24 -9.17 5.70
C GLY A 51 -6.79 -9.52 6.00
N VAL A 52 -5.91 -9.48 4.99
CA VAL A 52 -4.49 -9.78 5.21
C VAL A 52 -3.69 -8.49 5.27
N THR A 53 -2.58 -8.54 5.99
CA THR A 53 -1.64 -7.42 6.10
C THR A 53 -0.32 -7.88 5.52
N VAL A 54 0.08 -7.31 4.39
CA VAL A 54 1.33 -7.66 3.74
C VAL A 54 2.00 -6.41 3.20
N PRO A 55 3.34 -6.39 3.20
CA PRO A 55 4.08 -5.28 2.61
C PRO A 55 4.14 -5.41 1.09
N VAL A 56 4.20 -4.26 0.43
CA VAL A 56 4.36 -4.20 -1.02
C VAL A 56 5.38 -3.12 -1.35
N PHE A 57 5.91 -3.16 -2.56
CA PHE A 57 6.78 -2.10 -3.03
C PHE A 57 5.94 -0.88 -3.42
N PRO A 58 6.49 0.33 -3.26
CA PRO A 58 5.72 1.55 -3.56
C PRO A 58 5.21 1.62 -5.00
N ASP A 59 5.94 1.03 -5.95
CA ASP A 59 5.55 1.07 -7.35
C ASP A 59 4.47 0.04 -7.70
N GLU A 60 4.09 -0.80 -6.74
CA GLU A 60 3.03 -1.78 -6.94
C GLU A 60 1.66 -1.26 -6.57
N ILE A 61 1.60 -0.08 -5.98
CA ILE A 61 0.34 0.52 -5.53
C ILE A 61 0.25 1.97 -5.97
N THR A 62 -0.98 2.47 -5.97
CA THR A 62 -1.27 3.88 -6.15
C THR A 62 -2.13 4.31 -4.98
N LEU A 63 -1.79 5.46 -4.41
CA LEU A 63 -2.61 6.01 -3.33
C LEU A 63 -3.91 6.55 -3.91
N ASP A 64 -5.00 6.16 -3.30
CA ASP A 64 -6.33 6.65 -3.66
C ASP A 64 -6.74 7.67 -2.61
N SER A 65 -6.19 8.86 -2.74
CA SER A 65 -6.40 9.91 -1.75
C SER A 65 -7.37 10.95 -2.30
N PRO A 66 -8.50 11.17 -1.64
CA PRO A 66 -9.40 12.24 -2.04
C PRO A 66 -8.74 13.61 -1.99
N ASP A 67 -7.74 13.75 -1.13
CA ASP A 67 -7.06 15.03 -1.00
C ASP A 67 -6.32 15.43 -2.25
N SER A 68 -5.86 14.45 -3.03
CA SER A 68 -5.17 14.74 -4.27
C SER A 68 -6.11 15.35 -5.31
N LEU A 69 -7.41 15.24 -5.09
CA LEU A 69 -8.41 15.79 -5.99
C LEU A 69 -8.85 17.20 -5.61
N HIS A 70 -8.37 17.70 -4.51
CA HIS A 70 -8.71 19.03 -4.07
C HIS A 70 -8.03 20.07 -4.92
N PRO A 71 -8.78 20.95 -5.52
CA PRO A 71 -8.16 21.99 -6.35
C PRO A 71 -7.53 23.10 -5.55
N CYS A 72 -7.81 23.20 -4.32
CA CYS A 72 -7.28 24.28 -3.50
C CYS A 72 -6.01 23.95 -2.85
#